data_f92b9015569d12ac671925ac8af502a7
#
_entry.id   f92b9015569d12ac671925ac8af502a7
#
_cell.length_a   1.000
_cell.length_b   1.000
_cell.length_c   1.000
_cell.angle_alpha   90.00
_cell.angle_beta   90.00
_cell.angle_gamma   90.00
#
_symmetry.space_group_name_H-M   'P 1'
#
loop_
_entity.id
_entity.type
_entity.pdbx_description
1 polymer ?
#
loop_
_entity_poly.entity_id
_entity_poly.type
_entity_poly.pdbx_seq_one_letter_code
_entity_poly.pdbx_strand_id
1 'polypeptide(L)'
;MMAETGYGCVTALYDCRSKQEYIYRTNRIREISGGSELLANVYGMFFRAAEKKGLRINSDWRSGTEFSVKAFAESGFDGEVIYEGGGNLFIMYKSRETYIRANRIFSRMLLEKTYTISVIAACVETTDNFKEDRTRLYNENSRIKSTDWISVPCNTLPITQVDRDTFMPIVKKEDNCSLSRESMLKRKAFEKSAEVGEMFLDDISGEENKGTESLLAVIYVDGNAMSKKVKACTENISGYTECTSALRRFSISTDKSFVERPISAIKAKLAERTDGRHKFRRVIAGGDEITLICNARAALDVVTAYF
;
A
#
# COMPACT_ATOMS: atom_id res chain seq x y z
N MET A 1 16.51 16.01 -35.24
CA MET A 1 17.57 15.18 -34.68
C MET A 1 17.11 14.84 -33.28
N MET A 2 16.43 13.69 -33.08
CA MET A 2 16.10 13.20 -31.77
C MET A 2 17.40 12.70 -31.14
N ALA A 3 17.78 13.25 -30.01
CA ALA A 3 18.88 12.71 -29.23
C ALA A 3 18.53 11.31 -28.77
N GLU A 4 19.20 10.29 -29.32
CA GLU A 4 19.17 8.93 -28.78
C GLU A 4 19.94 8.92 -27.46
N THR A 5 19.35 9.46 -26.40
CA THR A 5 19.93 9.44 -25.04
C THR A 5 19.26 8.42 -24.14
N GLY A 6 18.35 7.61 -24.67
CA GLY A 6 17.70 6.55 -23.90
C GLY A 6 18.54 5.27 -23.90
N TYR A 7 18.95 4.81 -22.75
CA TYR A 7 19.50 3.45 -22.55
C TYR A 7 18.51 2.33 -22.91
N GLY A 8 17.43 2.61 -23.68
CA GLY A 8 16.35 1.70 -23.99
C GLY A 8 15.48 1.32 -22.78
N CYS A 9 15.70 1.97 -21.63
CA CYS A 9 14.94 1.74 -20.41
C CYS A 9 13.54 2.35 -20.51
N VAL A 10 12.61 1.77 -19.76
CA VAL A 10 11.25 2.30 -19.59
C VAL A 10 10.96 2.53 -18.11
N THR A 11 10.31 3.65 -17.82
CA THR A 11 9.85 3.97 -16.47
C THR A 11 8.37 3.67 -16.35
N ALA A 12 7.99 2.98 -15.30
CA ALA A 12 6.62 2.58 -15.00
C ALA A 12 6.12 3.18 -13.69
N LEU A 13 4.84 3.52 -13.67
CA LEU A 13 4.07 3.88 -12.49
C LEU A 13 2.99 2.83 -12.26
N TYR A 14 3.00 2.23 -11.10
CA TYR A 14 1.91 1.41 -10.58
C TYR A 14 1.13 2.19 -9.54
N ASP A 15 -0.19 2.24 -9.69
CA ASP A 15 -1.08 3.02 -8.81
C ASP A 15 -2.26 2.15 -8.37
N CYS A 16 -2.35 1.88 -7.08
CA CYS A 16 -3.46 1.13 -6.50
C CYS A 16 -4.74 1.96 -6.49
N ARG A 17 -5.80 1.45 -7.17
CA ARG A 17 -7.12 2.07 -7.22
C ARG A 17 -7.99 1.65 -6.05
N SER A 18 -8.96 2.55 -5.72
CA SER A 18 -10.07 2.24 -4.79
C SER A 18 -9.60 1.57 -3.50
N LYS A 19 -8.47 2.02 -2.94
CA LYS A 19 -7.87 1.42 -1.73
C LYS A 19 -8.87 1.34 -0.58
N GLN A 20 -9.56 2.43 -0.31
CA GLN A 20 -10.56 2.49 0.77
C GLN A 20 -11.75 1.58 0.48
N GLU A 21 -12.24 1.53 -0.77
CA GLU A 21 -13.30 0.60 -1.17
C GLU A 21 -12.87 -0.86 -0.93
N TYR A 22 -11.63 -1.21 -1.28
CA TYR A 22 -11.11 -2.55 -1.01
C TYR A 22 -11.06 -2.84 0.48
N ILE A 23 -10.50 -1.93 1.30
CA ILE A 23 -10.35 -2.12 2.74
C ILE A 23 -11.72 -2.27 3.42
N TYR A 24 -12.64 -1.33 3.14
CA TYR A 24 -13.92 -1.18 3.84
C TYR A 24 -15.10 -1.85 3.14
N ARG A 25 -14.88 -2.76 2.18
CA ARG A 25 -15.95 -3.46 1.48
C ARG A 25 -16.85 -4.27 2.42
N THR A 26 -16.35 -4.65 3.56
CA THR A 26 -17.10 -5.31 4.64
C THR A 26 -16.95 -4.55 5.95
N ASN A 27 -17.93 -4.71 6.87
CA ASN A 27 -17.86 -4.13 8.20
C ASN A 27 -17.18 -5.07 9.22
N ARG A 28 -16.42 -6.06 8.75
CA ARG A 28 -15.77 -7.05 9.60
C ARG A 28 -14.33 -6.63 9.87
N ILE A 29 -14.01 -6.33 11.14
CA ILE A 29 -12.69 -5.78 11.52
C ILE A 29 -11.51 -6.64 11.06
N ARG A 30 -11.63 -7.98 11.11
CA ARG A 30 -10.58 -8.89 10.62
C ARG A 30 -10.34 -8.72 9.12
N GLU A 31 -11.39 -8.46 8.35
CA GLU A 31 -11.30 -8.26 6.91
C GLU A 31 -10.78 -6.86 6.57
N ILE A 32 -11.19 -5.83 7.33
CA ILE A 32 -10.67 -4.47 7.20
C ILE A 32 -9.15 -4.46 7.46
N SER A 33 -8.72 -4.99 8.59
CA SER A 33 -7.29 -5.05 8.96
C SER A 33 -6.48 -5.91 7.98
N GLY A 34 -7.00 -7.06 7.59
CA GLY A 34 -6.32 -7.91 6.62
C GLY A 34 -6.28 -7.30 5.21
N GLY A 35 -7.29 -6.51 4.84
CA GLY A 35 -7.31 -5.74 3.60
C GLY A 35 -6.22 -4.66 3.59
N SER A 36 -6.06 -3.94 4.71
CA SER A 36 -4.97 -2.97 4.89
C SER A 36 -3.60 -3.64 4.81
N GLU A 37 -3.42 -4.79 5.46
CA GLU A 37 -2.17 -5.56 5.42
C GLU A 37 -1.82 -6.02 4.00
N LEU A 38 -2.80 -6.49 3.22
CA LEU A 38 -2.59 -6.87 1.83
C LEU A 38 -2.18 -5.68 0.97
N LEU A 39 -2.80 -4.52 1.17
CA LEU A 39 -2.44 -3.29 0.45
C LEU A 39 -1.05 -2.79 0.83
N ALA A 40 -0.72 -2.76 2.12
CA ALA A 40 0.60 -2.34 2.60
C ALA A 40 1.73 -3.21 2.04
N ASN A 41 1.47 -4.51 1.82
CA ASN A 41 2.45 -5.47 1.33
C ASN A 41 2.35 -5.78 -0.17
N VAL A 42 1.50 -5.08 -0.93
CA VAL A 42 1.22 -5.43 -2.33
C VAL A 42 2.45 -5.45 -3.21
N TYR A 43 3.31 -4.45 -3.08
CA TYR A 43 4.55 -4.37 -3.86
C TYR A 43 5.62 -5.34 -3.35
N GLY A 44 5.72 -5.55 -2.04
CA GLY A 44 6.59 -6.59 -1.48
C GLY A 44 6.19 -8.00 -1.93
N MET A 45 4.89 -8.29 -2.06
CA MET A 45 4.41 -9.55 -2.65
C MET A 45 4.78 -9.66 -4.13
N PHE A 46 4.70 -8.55 -4.88
CA PHE A 46 5.10 -8.50 -6.26
C PHE A 46 6.59 -8.79 -6.44
N PHE A 47 7.48 -8.16 -5.68
CA PHE A 47 8.93 -8.39 -5.77
C PHE A 47 9.30 -9.86 -5.50
N ARG A 48 8.70 -10.46 -4.46
CA ARG A 48 8.89 -11.89 -4.18
C ARG A 48 8.36 -12.81 -5.30
N ALA A 49 7.26 -12.41 -5.95
CA ALA A 49 6.71 -13.17 -7.07
C ALA A 49 7.59 -13.04 -8.33
N ALA A 50 8.14 -11.86 -8.57
CA ALA A 50 9.06 -11.55 -9.65
C ALA A 50 10.34 -12.38 -9.52
N GLU A 51 10.96 -12.37 -8.35
CA GLU A 51 12.17 -13.15 -8.04
C GLU A 51 11.97 -14.65 -8.27
N LYS A 52 10.87 -15.23 -7.78
CA LYS A 52 10.50 -16.64 -8.02
C LYS A 52 10.35 -17.00 -9.50
N LYS A 53 10.10 -16.02 -10.35
CA LYS A 53 9.97 -16.16 -11.80
C LYS A 53 11.24 -15.77 -12.56
N GLY A 54 12.35 -15.57 -11.85
CA GLY A 54 13.64 -15.20 -12.42
C GLY A 54 13.65 -13.78 -13.00
N LEU A 55 12.85 -12.88 -12.45
CA LEU A 55 12.89 -11.44 -12.77
C LEU A 55 13.49 -10.71 -11.55
N ARG A 56 14.71 -10.19 -11.72
CA ARG A 56 15.48 -9.58 -10.64
C ARG A 56 15.17 -8.09 -10.55
N ILE A 57 14.43 -7.69 -9.51
CA ILE A 57 14.10 -6.29 -9.24
C ILE A 57 14.88 -5.84 -8.01
N ASN A 58 15.67 -4.79 -8.15
CA ASN A 58 16.28 -4.11 -7.02
C ASN A 58 15.21 -3.30 -6.29
N SER A 59 14.77 -3.77 -5.13
CA SER A 59 13.77 -3.12 -4.29
C SER A 59 14.36 -2.42 -3.06
N ASP A 60 15.67 -2.39 -2.92
CA ASP A 60 16.37 -1.77 -1.78
C ASP A 60 16.60 -0.27 -1.98
N TRP A 61 15.52 0.46 -2.27
CA TRP A 61 15.56 1.90 -2.48
C TRP A 61 15.62 2.72 -1.18
N ARG A 62 15.35 2.07 -0.03
CA ARG A 62 15.33 2.71 1.30
C ARG A 62 16.70 2.76 1.97
N SER A 63 17.65 2.00 1.52
CA SER A 63 19.01 1.94 2.08
C SER A 63 19.86 3.20 1.88
N GLY A 64 19.31 4.21 1.20
CA GLY A 64 19.98 5.49 0.95
C GLY A 64 20.86 5.50 -0.31
N THR A 65 20.84 4.44 -1.09
CA THR A 65 21.55 4.39 -2.37
C THR A 65 20.93 5.39 -3.35
N GLU A 66 21.75 6.23 -3.95
CA GLU A 66 21.31 7.15 -5.01
C GLU A 66 20.91 6.36 -6.25
N PHE A 67 19.79 6.72 -6.86
CA PHE A 67 19.36 6.11 -8.11
C PHE A 67 20.09 6.80 -9.29
N SER A 68 20.70 6.01 -10.16
CA SER A 68 21.33 6.47 -11.40
C SER A 68 20.87 5.61 -12.57
N VAL A 69 20.33 6.25 -13.61
CA VAL A 69 19.89 5.57 -14.84
C VAL A 69 21.03 4.79 -15.48
N LYS A 70 22.23 5.40 -15.54
CA LYS A 70 23.42 4.75 -16.11
C LYS A 70 23.83 3.52 -15.30
N ALA A 71 23.96 3.66 -13.97
CA ALA A 71 24.32 2.55 -13.10
C ALA A 71 23.31 1.41 -13.18
N PHE A 72 22.01 1.72 -13.25
CA PHE A 72 20.96 0.73 -13.48
C PHE A 72 21.11 0.03 -14.83
N ALA A 73 21.31 0.79 -15.92
CA ALA A 73 21.47 0.22 -17.26
C ALA A 73 22.64 -0.77 -17.35
N GLU A 74 23.73 -0.51 -16.63
CA GLU A 74 24.92 -1.36 -16.55
C GLU A 74 24.78 -2.49 -15.50
N SER A 75 23.78 -2.44 -14.63
CA SER A 75 23.56 -3.42 -13.56
C SER A 75 23.09 -4.77 -14.06
N GLY A 76 23.14 -5.80 -13.21
CA GLY A 76 22.58 -7.13 -13.47
C GLY A 76 21.08 -7.25 -13.14
N PHE A 77 20.38 -6.17 -12.75
CA PHE A 77 18.96 -6.19 -12.44
C PHE A 77 18.10 -5.96 -13.68
N ASP A 78 16.92 -6.56 -13.71
CA ASP A 78 15.91 -6.38 -14.77
C ASP A 78 15.03 -5.15 -14.52
N GLY A 79 14.90 -4.76 -13.25
CA GLY A 79 14.18 -3.56 -12.80
C GLY A 79 14.79 -2.98 -11.54
N GLU A 80 14.57 -1.68 -11.31
CA GLU A 80 14.97 -1.00 -10.09
C GLU A 80 13.89 -0.06 -9.60
N VAL A 81 13.54 -0.18 -8.33
CA VAL A 81 12.57 0.72 -7.69
C VAL A 81 13.18 2.10 -7.55
N ILE A 82 12.53 3.09 -8.16
CA ILE A 82 12.91 4.50 -8.02
C ILE A 82 12.43 4.99 -6.65
N TYR A 83 11.14 4.87 -6.36
CA TYR A 83 10.58 5.09 -5.02
C TYR A 83 9.17 4.48 -4.91
N GLU A 84 8.71 4.31 -3.67
CA GLU A 84 7.36 3.89 -3.32
C GLU A 84 6.78 4.88 -2.32
N GLY A 85 5.48 5.21 -2.44
CA GLY A 85 4.81 6.09 -1.50
C GLY A 85 3.36 6.36 -1.89
N GLY A 86 2.47 6.49 -0.88
CA GLY A 86 1.05 6.80 -1.09
C GLY A 86 0.27 5.77 -1.92
N GLY A 87 0.76 4.52 -1.99
CA GLY A 87 0.17 3.47 -2.84
C GLY A 87 0.62 3.51 -4.29
N ASN A 88 1.62 4.34 -4.60
CA ASN A 88 2.28 4.41 -5.89
C ASN A 88 3.65 3.74 -5.82
N LEU A 89 4.02 3.03 -6.88
CA LEU A 89 5.36 2.48 -7.08
C LEU A 89 5.90 3.00 -8.40
N PHE A 90 7.04 3.68 -8.35
CA PHE A 90 7.82 4.04 -9.53
C PHE A 90 8.98 3.07 -9.68
N ILE A 91 9.10 2.47 -10.86
CA ILE A 91 10.10 1.46 -11.15
C ILE A 91 10.62 1.65 -12.58
N MET A 92 11.93 1.51 -12.77
CA MET A 92 12.55 1.48 -14.07
C MET A 92 12.83 0.05 -14.47
N TYR A 93 12.55 -0.31 -15.73
CA TYR A 93 12.86 -1.59 -16.34
C TYR A 93 13.84 -1.41 -17.51
N LYS A 94 14.65 -2.43 -17.77
CA LYS A 94 15.63 -2.41 -18.87
C LYS A 94 15.00 -2.35 -20.25
N SER A 95 13.77 -2.84 -20.39
CA SER A 95 13.07 -2.82 -21.68
C SER A 95 11.56 -2.89 -21.49
N ARG A 96 10.83 -2.61 -22.58
CA ARG A 96 9.37 -2.76 -22.63
C ARG A 96 8.94 -4.23 -22.46
N GLU A 97 9.71 -5.19 -22.95
CA GLU A 97 9.45 -6.63 -22.80
C GLU A 97 9.56 -7.03 -21.33
N THR A 98 10.57 -6.52 -20.63
CA THR A 98 10.74 -6.73 -19.19
C THR A 98 9.55 -6.17 -18.40
N TYR A 99 9.09 -4.96 -18.72
CA TYR A 99 7.88 -4.36 -18.16
C TYR A 99 6.63 -5.24 -18.39
N ILE A 100 6.42 -5.72 -19.63
CA ILE A 100 5.30 -6.60 -19.97
C ILE A 100 5.37 -7.91 -19.15
N ARG A 101 6.56 -8.50 -19.03
CA ARG A 101 6.78 -9.71 -18.23
C ARG A 101 6.48 -9.44 -16.75
N ALA A 102 6.93 -8.32 -16.20
CA ALA A 102 6.64 -7.87 -14.84
C ALA A 102 5.13 -7.74 -14.60
N ASN A 103 4.40 -7.10 -15.51
CA ASN A 103 2.95 -6.94 -15.39
C ASN A 103 2.19 -8.25 -15.39
N ARG A 104 2.59 -9.22 -16.21
CA ARG A 104 1.98 -10.57 -16.21
C ARG A 104 2.17 -11.28 -14.86
N ILE A 105 3.36 -11.15 -14.27
CA ILE A 105 3.65 -11.72 -12.95
C ILE A 105 2.80 -11.00 -11.88
N PHE A 106 2.76 -9.68 -11.94
CA PHE A 106 2.04 -8.86 -10.98
C PHE A 106 0.53 -9.11 -11.03
N SER A 107 -0.08 -9.06 -12.21
CA SER A 107 -1.51 -9.31 -12.39
C SER A 107 -1.93 -10.69 -11.87
N ARG A 108 -1.12 -11.72 -12.16
CA ARG A 108 -1.35 -13.06 -11.64
C ARG A 108 -1.25 -13.10 -10.11
N MET A 109 -0.22 -12.47 -9.54
CA MET A 109 -0.04 -12.38 -8.09
C MET A 109 -1.21 -11.65 -7.43
N LEU A 110 -1.68 -10.53 -7.99
CA LEU A 110 -2.85 -9.80 -7.49
C LEU A 110 -4.08 -10.70 -7.44
N LEU A 111 -4.39 -11.40 -8.54
CA LEU A 111 -5.52 -12.31 -8.59
C LEU A 111 -5.42 -13.45 -7.57
N GLU A 112 -4.24 -14.04 -7.41
CA GLU A 112 -4.03 -15.18 -6.51
C GLU A 112 -4.03 -14.78 -5.03
N LYS A 113 -3.49 -13.60 -4.68
CA LYS A 113 -3.20 -13.19 -3.29
C LYS A 113 -4.17 -12.17 -2.73
N THR A 114 -4.80 -11.37 -3.58
CA THR A 114 -5.68 -10.28 -3.15
C THR A 114 -7.08 -10.39 -3.74
N TYR A 115 -7.19 -11.02 -4.89
CA TYR A 115 -8.36 -11.27 -5.71
C TYR A 115 -8.92 -10.04 -6.42
N THR A 116 -9.12 -8.92 -5.74
CA THR A 116 -9.81 -7.74 -6.28
C THR A 116 -9.05 -6.42 -6.15
N ILE A 117 -7.82 -6.42 -5.59
CA ILE A 117 -7.00 -5.21 -5.66
C ILE A 117 -6.73 -4.89 -7.13
N SER A 118 -7.11 -3.68 -7.53
CA SER A 118 -6.88 -3.16 -8.87
C SER A 118 -5.69 -2.20 -8.86
N VAL A 119 -4.77 -2.41 -9.80
CA VAL A 119 -3.59 -1.56 -9.98
C VAL A 119 -3.55 -1.11 -11.43
N ILE A 120 -3.39 0.19 -11.64
CA ILE A 120 -3.07 0.74 -12.95
C ILE A 120 -1.56 0.67 -13.14
N ALA A 121 -1.13 0.26 -14.32
CA ALA A 121 0.25 0.25 -14.72
C ALA A 121 0.42 1.14 -15.95
N ALA A 122 1.01 2.32 -15.77
CA ALA A 122 1.42 3.23 -16.84
C ALA A 122 2.91 3.05 -17.11
N CYS A 123 3.33 3.24 -18.36
CA CYS A 123 4.73 3.08 -18.77
C CYS A 123 5.07 4.08 -19.89
N VAL A 124 6.24 4.70 -19.77
CA VAL A 124 6.81 5.58 -20.78
C VAL A 124 8.28 5.24 -21.03
N GLU A 125 8.77 5.57 -22.20
CA GLU A 125 10.22 5.52 -22.47
C GLU A 125 10.93 6.56 -21.60
N THR A 126 12.02 6.13 -20.98
CA THR A 126 12.80 6.98 -20.08
C THR A 126 13.59 8.00 -20.88
N THR A 127 13.51 9.26 -20.46
CA THR A 127 14.31 10.36 -20.96
C THR A 127 15.39 10.77 -19.95
N ASP A 128 16.14 11.81 -20.24
CA ASP A 128 17.10 12.41 -19.30
C ASP A 128 16.41 13.34 -18.28
N ASN A 129 15.11 13.57 -18.43
CA ASN A 129 14.34 14.50 -17.62
C ASN A 129 13.28 13.77 -16.79
N PHE A 130 13.58 13.52 -15.53
CA PHE A 130 12.66 12.86 -14.61
C PHE A 130 11.30 13.56 -14.46
N LYS A 131 11.26 14.90 -14.49
CA LYS A 131 10.00 15.64 -14.34
C LYS A 131 9.10 15.45 -15.56
N GLU A 132 9.69 15.38 -16.75
CA GLU A 132 8.97 15.11 -17.99
C GLU A 132 8.42 13.67 -17.97
N ASP A 133 9.26 12.69 -17.66
CA ASP A 133 8.85 11.29 -17.55
C ASP A 133 7.72 11.11 -16.53
N ARG A 134 7.86 11.74 -15.37
CA ARG A 134 6.83 11.74 -14.33
C ARG A 134 5.52 12.35 -14.83
N THR A 135 5.58 13.48 -15.53
CA THR A 135 4.39 14.13 -16.09
C THR A 135 3.71 13.24 -17.12
N ARG A 136 4.47 12.63 -18.02
CA ARG A 136 3.98 11.68 -19.03
C ARG A 136 3.35 10.45 -18.37
N LEU A 137 3.96 9.91 -17.31
CA LEU A 137 3.42 8.79 -16.53
C LEU A 137 2.09 9.13 -15.89
N TYR A 138 1.96 10.30 -15.24
CA TYR A 138 0.69 10.73 -14.66
C TYR A 138 -0.40 10.99 -15.70
N ASN A 139 -0.05 11.55 -16.85
CA ASN A 139 -0.99 11.73 -17.96
C ASN A 139 -1.49 10.38 -18.48
N GLU A 140 -0.59 9.42 -18.68
CA GLU A 140 -0.95 8.07 -19.11
C GLU A 140 -1.77 7.32 -18.04
N ASN A 141 -1.40 7.43 -16.77
CA ASN A 141 -2.18 6.89 -15.66
C ASN A 141 -3.60 7.49 -15.63
N SER A 142 -3.73 8.82 -15.83
CA SER A 142 -5.04 9.49 -15.90
C SER A 142 -5.86 9.04 -17.11
N ARG A 143 -5.20 8.85 -18.26
CA ARG A 143 -5.84 8.32 -19.47
C ARG A 143 -6.39 6.90 -19.22
N ILE A 144 -5.61 6.03 -18.59
CA ILE A 144 -6.06 4.67 -18.25
C ILE A 144 -7.19 4.73 -17.22
N LYS A 145 -7.11 5.64 -16.22
CA LYS A 145 -8.19 5.83 -15.23
C LYS A 145 -9.52 6.26 -15.84
N SER A 146 -9.49 7.02 -16.92
CA SER A 146 -10.71 7.49 -17.59
C SER A 146 -11.36 6.41 -18.46
N THR A 147 -10.69 5.29 -18.72
CA THR A 147 -11.30 4.14 -19.39
C THR A 147 -11.99 3.27 -18.32
N ASP A 148 -13.30 3.02 -18.47
CA ASP A 148 -14.13 2.27 -17.52
C ASP A 148 -13.86 0.75 -17.51
N TRP A 149 -12.60 0.38 -17.38
CA TRP A 149 -12.18 -1.02 -17.26
C TRP A 149 -12.25 -1.44 -15.80
N ILE A 150 -13.39 -1.87 -15.35
CA ILE A 150 -13.53 -2.58 -14.08
C ILE A 150 -13.42 -4.07 -14.39
N SER A 151 -12.27 -4.65 -14.07
CA SER A 151 -12.11 -6.11 -14.11
C SER A 151 -12.67 -6.70 -12.83
N VAL A 152 -13.85 -7.28 -12.89
CA VAL A 152 -14.37 -8.11 -11.82
C VAL A 152 -14.02 -9.57 -12.14
N PRO A 153 -13.27 -10.24 -11.23
CA PRO A 153 -12.71 -11.57 -11.53
C PRO A 153 -13.73 -12.69 -11.69
N CYS A 154 -15.00 -12.46 -11.38
CA CYS A 154 -16.01 -13.50 -11.48
C CYS A 154 -17.40 -12.95 -11.87
N ASN A 155 -18.12 -13.74 -12.65
CA ASN A 155 -19.54 -13.61 -12.84
C ASN A 155 -20.27 -14.58 -11.90
N THR A 156 -21.33 -14.12 -11.26
CA THR A 156 -22.22 -14.96 -10.49
C THR A 156 -23.24 -15.62 -11.40
N LEU A 157 -23.36 -16.94 -11.32
CA LEU A 157 -24.47 -17.65 -11.94
C LEU A 157 -25.72 -17.54 -11.05
N PRO A 158 -26.95 -17.61 -11.60
CA PRO A 158 -28.18 -17.51 -10.82
C PRO A 158 -28.29 -18.51 -9.66
N ILE A 159 -27.62 -19.66 -9.76
CA ILE A 159 -27.60 -20.72 -8.73
C ILE A 159 -26.49 -20.52 -7.68
N THR A 160 -25.64 -19.51 -7.85
CA THR A 160 -24.50 -19.29 -6.95
C THR A 160 -24.94 -18.51 -5.72
N GLN A 161 -24.67 -19.04 -4.53
CA GLN A 161 -24.81 -18.26 -3.30
C GLN A 161 -23.73 -17.17 -3.26
N VAL A 162 -24.14 -15.95 -2.96
CA VAL A 162 -23.24 -14.79 -2.84
C VAL A 162 -23.12 -14.33 -1.40
N ASP A 163 -21.95 -13.85 -1.05
CA ASP A 163 -21.70 -13.12 0.19
C ASP A 163 -22.46 -11.79 0.16
N ARG A 164 -23.20 -11.49 1.23
CA ARG A 164 -24.08 -10.32 1.34
C ARG A 164 -23.31 -8.99 1.30
N ASP A 165 -22.07 -8.97 1.77
CA ASP A 165 -21.27 -7.75 1.85
C ASP A 165 -20.49 -7.49 0.56
N THR A 166 -19.93 -8.55 -0.05
CA THR A 166 -19.09 -8.43 -1.24
C THR A 166 -19.84 -8.67 -2.55
N PHE A 167 -21.01 -9.25 -2.50
CA PHE A 167 -21.81 -9.73 -3.67
C PHE A 167 -21.02 -10.73 -4.56
N MET A 168 -20.01 -11.36 -4.00
CA MET A 168 -19.19 -12.36 -4.68
C MET A 168 -19.57 -13.78 -4.26
N PRO A 169 -19.28 -14.81 -5.10
CA PRO A 169 -19.55 -16.20 -4.77
C PRO A 169 -18.94 -16.59 -3.42
N ILE A 170 -19.74 -17.30 -2.62
CA ILE A 170 -19.28 -17.89 -1.37
C ILE A 170 -18.38 -19.07 -1.69
N VAL A 171 -17.15 -19.06 -1.15
CA VAL A 171 -16.18 -20.15 -1.30
C VAL A 171 -15.97 -20.94 -0.02
N LYS A 172 -16.34 -20.36 1.14
CA LYS A 172 -16.19 -21.01 2.46
C LYS A 172 -17.26 -20.51 3.42
N LYS A 173 -17.68 -21.39 4.33
CA LYS A 173 -18.45 -21.04 5.53
C LYS A 173 -17.58 -21.28 6.76
N GLU A 174 -17.51 -20.30 7.65
CA GLU A 174 -16.68 -20.32 8.86
C GLU A 174 -17.31 -19.44 9.94
N ASP A 175 -17.40 -19.94 11.18
CA ASP A 175 -17.96 -19.20 12.33
C ASP A 175 -19.33 -18.55 12.03
N ASN A 176 -20.22 -19.27 11.40
CA ASN A 176 -21.53 -18.76 10.91
C ASN A 176 -21.44 -17.62 9.89
N CYS A 177 -20.24 -17.33 9.36
CA CYS A 177 -20.02 -16.36 8.30
C CYS A 177 -19.87 -17.06 6.94
N SER A 178 -20.51 -16.50 5.92
CA SER A 178 -20.27 -16.88 4.54
C SER A 178 -19.15 -16.00 3.99
N LEU A 179 -18.11 -16.59 3.42
CA LEU A 179 -16.92 -15.89 2.98
C LEU A 179 -16.75 -16.01 1.47
N SER A 180 -16.62 -14.87 0.82
CA SER A 180 -16.09 -14.78 -0.54
C SER A 180 -14.58 -15.08 -0.57
N ARG A 181 -14.01 -15.26 -1.76
CA ARG A 181 -12.56 -15.46 -1.91
C ARG A 181 -11.77 -14.25 -1.39
N GLU A 182 -12.26 -13.04 -1.63
CA GLU A 182 -11.67 -11.80 -1.11
C GLU A 182 -11.64 -11.81 0.42
N SER A 183 -12.81 -12.05 1.04
CA SER A 183 -12.95 -12.10 2.51
C SER A 183 -12.03 -13.15 3.14
N MET A 184 -11.94 -14.33 2.52
CA MET A 184 -11.05 -15.41 2.97
C MET A 184 -9.57 -14.98 2.91
N LEU A 185 -9.14 -14.31 1.83
CA LEU A 185 -7.75 -13.86 1.69
C LEU A 185 -7.41 -12.74 2.68
N LYS A 186 -8.33 -11.81 2.92
CA LYS A 186 -8.19 -10.76 3.93
C LYS A 186 -8.07 -11.35 5.33
N ARG A 187 -8.93 -12.30 5.73
CA ARG A 187 -8.83 -12.99 7.03
C ARG A 187 -7.50 -13.73 7.19
N LYS A 188 -7.06 -14.42 6.15
CA LYS A 188 -5.76 -15.09 6.15
C LYS A 188 -4.57 -14.12 6.26
N ALA A 189 -4.68 -12.93 5.68
CA ALA A 189 -3.65 -11.89 5.83
C ALA A 189 -3.64 -11.35 7.27
N PHE A 190 -4.81 -11.11 7.83
CA PHE A 190 -4.97 -10.74 9.23
C PHE A 190 -4.31 -11.74 10.18
N GLU A 191 -4.58 -13.04 10.04
CA GLU A 191 -4.01 -14.11 10.86
C GLU A 191 -2.49 -14.22 10.80
N LYS A 192 -1.90 -13.77 9.70
CA LYS A 192 -0.44 -13.79 9.48
C LYS A 192 0.27 -12.52 9.92
N SER A 193 -0.47 -11.44 10.21
CA SER A 193 0.15 -10.21 10.67
C SER A 193 0.71 -10.40 12.08
N ALA A 194 1.90 -9.86 12.35
CA ALA A 194 2.58 -9.99 13.65
C ALA A 194 1.78 -9.36 14.80
N GLU A 195 0.79 -8.53 14.48
CA GLU A 195 -0.06 -7.85 15.45
C GLU A 195 -1.28 -8.70 15.89
N VAL A 196 -1.43 -9.90 15.33
CA VAL A 196 -2.60 -10.78 15.58
C VAL A 196 -2.65 -11.32 17.02
N GLY A 197 -1.49 -11.55 17.62
CA GLY A 197 -1.44 -12.09 18.98
C GLY A 197 -1.97 -11.12 20.04
N GLU A 198 -2.27 -9.89 19.64
CA GLU A 198 -2.42 -8.85 20.65
C GLU A 198 -3.83 -8.29 20.78
N MET A 199 -4.76 -8.40 19.75
CA MET A 199 -5.86 -7.46 19.90
C MET A 199 -7.14 -7.79 19.14
N PHE A 200 -7.95 -8.63 19.74
CA PHE A 200 -9.39 -8.58 19.49
C PHE A 200 -9.95 -7.26 20.06
N LEU A 201 -11.10 -6.80 19.55
CA LEU A 201 -11.73 -5.57 20.05
C LEU A 201 -12.06 -5.65 21.55
N ASP A 202 -12.39 -6.84 22.04
CA ASP A 202 -12.64 -7.09 23.45
C ASP A 202 -11.37 -6.87 24.31
N ASP A 203 -10.18 -7.24 23.79
CA ASP A 203 -8.90 -6.96 24.47
C ASP A 203 -8.57 -5.47 24.49
N ILE A 204 -8.94 -4.72 23.43
CA ILE A 204 -8.73 -3.28 23.35
C ILE A 204 -9.68 -2.52 24.27
N SER A 205 -10.91 -3.02 24.43
CA SER A 205 -11.88 -2.41 25.35
C SER A 205 -11.40 -2.50 26.81
N GLY A 206 -10.64 -3.54 27.16
CA GLY A 206 -10.15 -3.77 28.51
C GLY A 206 -11.23 -4.15 29.51
N GLU A 207 -12.42 -4.54 29.02
CA GLU A 207 -13.59 -4.87 29.84
C GLU A 207 -14.15 -6.23 29.44
N GLU A 208 -14.40 -7.10 30.43
CA GLU A 208 -15.01 -8.40 30.22
C GLU A 208 -16.50 -8.30 29.85
N ASN A 209 -17.17 -7.26 30.34
CA ASN A 209 -18.59 -7.03 30.11
C ASN A 209 -18.84 -5.85 29.17
N LYS A 210 -19.69 -6.06 28.17
CA LYS A 210 -20.15 -5.00 27.26
C LYS A 210 -21.01 -4.00 28.02
N GLY A 211 -20.59 -2.72 28.00
CA GLY A 211 -21.31 -1.63 28.66
C GLY A 211 -20.72 -0.28 28.28
N THR A 212 -21.09 0.76 29.02
CA THR A 212 -20.60 2.14 28.81
C THR A 212 -19.08 2.28 28.94
N GLU A 213 -18.43 1.37 29.66
CA GLU A 213 -16.98 1.36 29.86
C GLU A 213 -16.22 0.67 28.72
N SER A 214 -16.89 -0.13 27.90
CA SER A 214 -16.30 -0.85 26.78
C SER A 214 -16.29 -0.04 25.46
N LEU A 215 -16.37 1.29 25.55
CA LEU A 215 -16.36 2.14 24.37
C LEU A 215 -14.99 2.17 23.70
N LEU A 216 -14.99 2.07 22.39
CA LEU A 216 -13.81 2.18 21.54
C LEU A 216 -13.78 3.54 20.84
N ALA A 217 -12.58 4.09 20.69
CA ALA A 217 -12.32 5.25 19.86
C ALA A 217 -11.64 4.82 18.56
N VAL A 218 -12.09 5.37 17.45
CA VAL A 218 -11.40 5.28 16.15
C VAL A 218 -10.76 6.63 15.88
N ILE A 219 -9.44 6.64 15.71
CA ILE A 219 -8.64 7.83 15.45
C ILE A 219 -8.13 7.74 14.02
N TYR A 220 -8.48 8.74 13.21
CA TYR A 220 -8.07 8.87 11.83
C TYR A 220 -7.21 10.10 11.65
N VAL A 221 -6.03 9.95 11.06
CA VAL A 221 -5.12 11.04 10.73
C VAL A 221 -4.74 10.94 9.26
N ASP A 222 -4.76 12.06 8.57
CA ASP A 222 -4.43 12.16 7.15
C ASP A 222 -3.56 13.39 6.87
N GLY A 223 -2.62 13.24 5.97
CA GLY A 223 -1.65 14.28 5.62
C GLY A 223 -2.21 15.32 4.66
N ASN A 224 -2.24 16.59 5.07
CA ASN A 224 -2.75 17.68 4.26
C ASN A 224 -1.87 17.98 3.04
N ALA A 225 -2.50 18.05 1.85
CA ALA A 225 -1.91 18.54 0.60
C ALA A 225 -0.62 17.79 0.16
N MET A 226 -0.52 16.48 0.44
CA MET A 226 0.69 15.69 0.16
C MET A 226 1.10 15.74 -1.32
N SER A 227 0.15 15.74 -2.25
CA SER A 227 0.44 15.87 -3.69
C SER A 227 1.19 17.16 -4.03
N LYS A 228 0.86 18.28 -3.35
CA LYS A 228 1.56 19.56 -3.50
C LYS A 228 2.97 19.49 -2.91
N LYS A 229 3.12 18.86 -1.74
CA LYS A 229 4.43 18.67 -1.08
C LYS A 229 5.35 17.80 -1.92
N VAL A 230 4.84 16.68 -2.48
CA VAL A 230 5.59 15.81 -3.41
C VAL A 230 6.03 16.57 -4.66
N LYS A 231 5.20 17.48 -5.20
CA LYS A 231 5.57 18.32 -6.34
C LYS A 231 6.67 19.32 -5.96
N ALA A 232 6.49 20.01 -4.84
CA ALA A 232 7.42 21.03 -4.36
C ALA A 232 8.82 20.45 -4.06
N CYS A 233 8.92 19.20 -3.56
CA CYS A 233 10.22 18.61 -3.23
C CYS A 233 11.14 18.40 -4.44
N THR A 234 10.62 18.47 -5.68
CA THR A 234 11.40 18.34 -6.91
C THR A 234 11.39 19.61 -7.77
N GLU A 235 10.65 20.65 -7.37
CA GLU A 235 10.36 21.82 -8.23
C GLU A 235 11.63 22.54 -8.72
N ASN A 236 12.58 22.77 -7.83
CA ASN A 236 13.83 23.50 -8.10
C ASN A 236 15.02 22.60 -8.41
N ILE A 237 14.80 21.32 -8.70
CA ILE A 237 15.84 20.34 -8.99
C ILE A 237 15.75 19.97 -10.46
N SER A 238 16.86 19.94 -11.20
CA SER A 238 16.89 19.63 -12.64
C SER A 238 17.49 18.27 -12.97
N GLY A 239 18.37 17.73 -12.16
CA GLY A 239 19.00 16.43 -12.40
C GLY A 239 18.08 15.24 -12.12
N TYR A 240 18.23 14.17 -12.91
CA TYR A 240 17.43 12.94 -12.74
C TYR A 240 17.70 12.28 -11.37
N THR A 241 18.96 12.07 -11.04
CA THR A 241 19.42 11.48 -9.77
C THR A 241 18.99 12.31 -8.57
N GLU A 242 19.13 13.63 -8.66
CA GLU A 242 18.77 14.56 -7.59
C GLU A 242 17.27 14.59 -7.33
N CYS A 243 16.45 14.58 -8.40
CA CYS A 243 14.99 14.51 -8.30
C CYS A 243 14.54 13.20 -7.63
N THR A 244 15.07 12.07 -8.07
CA THR A 244 14.73 10.76 -7.52
C THR A 244 15.19 10.62 -6.07
N SER A 245 16.39 11.11 -5.73
CA SER A 245 16.90 11.13 -4.36
C SER A 245 16.06 12.02 -3.44
N ALA A 246 15.58 13.16 -3.94
CA ALA A 246 14.67 14.02 -3.18
C ALA A 246 13.34 13.32 -2.87
N LEU A 247 12.76 12.60 -3.84
CA LEU A 247 11.54 11.83 -3.66
C LEU A 247 11.72 10.65 -2.68
N ARG A 248 12.85 9.94 -2.77
CA ARG A 248 13.19 8.88 -1.81
C ARG A 248 13.26 9.42 -0.38
N ARG A 249 14.01 10.50 -0.17
CA ARG A 249 14.09 11.17 1.14
C ARG A 249 12.72 11.63 1.65
N PHE A 250 11.91 12.22 0.76
CA PHE A 250 10.57 12.66 1.11
C PHE A 250 9.69 11.49 1.55
N SER A 251 9.65 10.39 0.80
CA SER A 251 8.86 9.21 1.14
C SER A 251 9.30 8.59 2.48
N ILE A 252 10.62 8.41 2.68
CA ILE A 252 11.16 7.89 3.94
C ILE A 252 10.83 8.82 5.11
N SER A 253 10.96 10.12 4.92
CA SER A 253 10.63 11.12 5.95
C SER A 253 9.14 11.11 6.30
N THR A 254 8.27 10.92 5.30
CA THR A 254 6.82 10.82 5.52
C THR A 254 6.49 9.58 6.36
N ASP A 255 6.97 8.41 5.98
CA ASP A 255 6.75 7.18 6.77
C ASP A 255 7.26 7.32 8.21
N LYS A 256 8.44 7.91 8.40
CA LYS A 256 8.99 8.16 9.74
C LYS A 256 8.14 9.12 10.57
N SER A 257 7.67 10.21 9.95
CA SER A 257 6.94 11.27 10.65
C SER A 257 5.47 10.92 10.91
N PHE A 258 4.82 10.21 10.00
CA PHE A 258 3.39 9.88 10.13
C PHE A 258 3.13 8.52 10.76
N VAL A 259 4.08 7.57 10.67
CA VAL A 259 3.86 6.20 11.13
C VAL A 259 4.84 5.78 12.23
N GLU A 260 6.14 5.74 11.94
CA GLU A 260 7.09 5.10 12.84
C GLU A 260 7.22 5.82 14.20
N ARG A 261 7.49 7.13 14.15
CA ARG A 261 7.67 7.96 15.37
C ARG A 261 6.38 8.04 16.19
N PRO A 262 5.21 8.38 15.60
CA PRO A 262 3.98 8.43 16.35
C PRO A 262 3.60 7.09 16.99
N ILE A 263 3.71 5.99 16.27
CA ILE A 263 3.43 4.66 16.84
C ILE A 263 4.33 4.35 18.02
N SER A 264 5.62 4.70 17.94
CA SER A 264 6.56 4.50 19.06
C SER A 264 6.19 5.38 20.26
N ALA A 265 5.84 6.64 20.04
CA ALA A 265 5.40 7.57 21.08
C ALA A 265 4.09 7.11 21.74
N ILE A 266 3.11 6.66 20.95
CA ILE A 266 1.84 6.09 21.46
C ILE A 266 2.12 4.86 22.33
N LYS A 267 2.97 3.94 21.88
CA LYS A 267 3.35 2.75 22.68
C LYS A 267 3.98 3.15 24.01
N ALA A 268 4.89 4.11 24.01
CA ALA A 268 5.53 4.60 25.23
C ALA A 268 4.49 5.26 26.18
N LYS A 269 3.63 6.13 25.62
CA LYS A 269 2.60 6.81 26.41
C LYS A 269 1.58 5.87 27.02
N LEU A 270 1.11 4.88 26.27
CA LEU A 270 0.15 3.91 26.74
C LEU A 270 0.76 2.91 27.76
N ALA A 271 2.06 2.66 27.71
CA ALA A 271 2.76 1.83 28.71
C ALA A 271 2.73 2.44 30.13
N GLU A 272 2.56 3.77 30.24
CA GLU A 272 2.42 4.45 31.54
C GLU A 272 1.07 4.19 32.22
N ARG A 273 0.08 3.65 31.49
CA ARG A 273 -1.27 3.43 32.05
C ARG A 273 -1.32 2.20 32.95
N THR A 274 -1.93 2.36 34.10
CA THR A 274 -2.10 1.29 35.11
C THR A 274 -3.53 0.71 35.13
N ASP A 275 -4.45 1.29 34.33
CA ASP A 275 -5.87 0.92 34.31
C ASP A 275 -6.20 -0.24 33.33
N GLY A 276 -5.20 -0.92 32.80
CA GLY A 276 -5.37 -2.02 31.83
C GLY A 276 -5.72 -1.56 30.39
N ARG A 277 -5.98 -0.26 30.18
CA ARG A 277 -6.41 0.31 28.88
C ARG A 277 -5.24 0.81 28.04
N HIS A 278 -4.17 0.02 27.96
CA HIS A 278 -2.93 0.37 27.27
C HIS A 278 -2.85 -0.21 25.84
N LYS A 279 -3.85 -1.00 25.43
CA LYS A 279 -3.84 -1.64 24.12
C LYS A 279 -4.44 -0.72 23.04
N PHE A 280 -3.86 -0.77 21.88
CA PHE A 280 -4.40 -0.13 20.67
C PHE A 280 -4.12 -1.00 19.45
N ARG A 281 -4.89 -0.78 18.40
CA ARG A 281 -4.72 -1.48 17.14
C ARG A 281 -4.51 -0.49 16.01
N ARG A 282 -3.49 -0.73 15.21
CA ARG A 282 -3.30 -0.08 13.92
C ARG A 282 -4.16 -0.80 12.89
N VAL A 283 -5.12 -0.10 12.30
CA VAL A 283 -6.02 -0.63 11.25
C VAL A 283 -5.46 -0.33 9.88
N ILE A 284 -5.07 0.92 9.65
CA ILE A 284 -4.41 1.39 8.43
C ILE A 284 -3.15 2.13 8.84
N ALA A 285 -2.06 1.92 8.12
CA ALA A 285 -0.88 2.76 8.20
C ALA A 285 -0.12 2.67 6.88
N GLY A 286 0.06 3.78 6.23
CA GLY A 286 0.83 3.86 5.00
C GLY A 286 0.91 5.27 4.44
N GLY A 287 2.14 5.71 4.13
CA GLY A 287 2.37 7.06 3.67
C GLY A 287 1.99 8.09 4.74
N ASP A 288 0.98 8.88 4.46
CA ASP A 288 0.48 9.98 5.30
C ASP A 288 -0.86 9.68 6.01
N GLU A 289 -1.38 8.46 5.84
CA GLU A 289 -2.67 8.04 6.41
C GLU A 289 -2.45 7.02 7.52
N ILE A 290 -3.08 7.23 8.66
CA ILE A 290 -3.12 6.26 9.74
C ILE A 290 -4.51 6.19 10.39
N THR A 291 -4.97 4.96 10.64
CA THR A 291 -6.19 4.69 11.40
C THR A 291 -5.86 3.77 12.57
N LEU A 292 -6.22 4.21 13.77
CA LEU A 292 -5.98 3.51 15.02
C LEU A 292 -7.31 3.24 15.73
N ILE A 293 -7.39 2.13 16.47
CA ILE A 293 -8.47 1.83 17.41
C ILE A 293 -7.87 1.66 18.80
N CYS A 294 -8.45 2.32 19.80
CA CYS A 294 -8.07 2.17 21.22
C CYS A 294 -9.32 2.23 22.11
N ASN A 295 -9.16 1.98 23.43
CA ASN A 295 -10.21 2.28 24.38
C ASN A 295 -10.50 3.79 24.38
N ALA A 296 -11.78 4.19 24.48
CA ALA A 296 -12.18 5.59 24.41
C ALA A 296 -11.51 6.47 25.50
N ARG A 297 -11.26 5.91 26.68
CA ARG A 297 -10.56 6.62 27.78
C ARG A 297 -9.06 6.85 27.51
N ALA A 298 -8.48 6.09 26.60
CA ALA A 298 -7.09 6.27 26.17
C ALA A 298 -6.96 7.16 24.92
N ALA A 299 -8.06 7.56 24.31
CA ALA A 299 -8.06 8.27 23.03
C ALA A 299 -7.28 9.60 23.08
N LEU A 300 -7.43 10.38 24.16
CA LEU A 300 -6.71 11.64 24.31
C LEU A 300 -5.20 11.42 24.45
N ASP A 301 -4.78 10.42 25.21
CA ASP A 301 -3.37 10.06 25.34
C ASP A 301 -2.77 9.65 23.99
N VAL A 302 -3.53 8.87 23.20
CA VAL A 302 -3.11 8.45 21.85
C VAL A 302 -2.98 9.65 20.91
N VAL A 303 -3.98 10.56 20.91
CA VAL A 303 -3.93 11.78 20.06
C VAL A 303 -2.78 12.67 20.48
N THR A 304 -2.61 12.95 21.77
CA THR A 304 -1.54 13.81 22.28
C THR A 304 -0.15 13.23 22.01
N ALA A 305 0.00 11.90 22.07
CA ALA A 305 1.27 11.26 21.77
C ALA A 305 1.57 11.18 20.26
N TYR A 306 0.54 11.28 19.42
CA TYR A 306 0.69 11.30 17.96
C TYR A 306 1.29 12.63 17.48
N PHE A 307 0.92 13.75 18.05
CA PHE A 307 1.35 15.11 17.68
C PHE A 307 2.45 15.64 18.61
#